data_2deb484e3c92259f5c497ac1a26d0133
#
_entry.id   2deb484e3c92259f5c497ac1a26d0133
#
_cell.length_a   1.000
_cell.length_b   1.000
_cell.length_c   1.000
_cell.angle_alpha   90.00
_cell.angle_beta   90.00
_cell.angle_gamma   90.00
#
_symmetry.space_group_name_H-M   'P 1'
#
loop_
_entity.id
_entity.type
_entity.pdbx_description
1 polymer ?
#
loop_
_entity_poly.entity_id
_entity_poly.type
_entity_poly.pdbx_seq_one_letter_code
_entity_poly.pdbx_strand_id
1 'polypeptide(L)'
;MDNSGTYVGLDIGTTSIKVVIAEYAKNQMNIIGYGNTRSAGLNRGVVVDIDQVVQAIKEAVGQAKEKASHPISEVSVGVPANLLSIERCKGMIAVGKDDGNSKEISDKDVRRVTEAALVQNLPPERDVIDIVPDEFVVDGFDGIKDPRGMVGVRMEMQGVMYTGPKTILHNIKKCVERANLKVRDLVVAPLALATVALTDGEQDFGAILIDLGGGQTTAAVVHDHKLKYTYVDQEGGDFVTRDISIVLNTSIENAEVLKRNYGYSTTSMASSDD
;
A
#
# COMPACT_ATOMS: atom_id res chain seq x y z
N MET A 1 -16.00 -17.53 14.73
CA MET A 1 -15.86 -16.33 15.57
C MET A 1 -16.24 -15.15 14.70
N ASP A 2 -17.24 -14.37 15.13
CA ASP A 2 -17.67 -13.16 14.41
C ASP A 2 -16.51 -12.16 14.45
N ASN A 3 -15.83 -12.03 13.34
CA ASN A 3 -14.67 -11.13 13.21
C ASN A 3 -15.17 -9.73 12.83
N SER A 4 -16.09 -9.18 13.63
CA SER A 4 -16.55 -7.81 13.47
C SER A 4 -15.45 -6.85 13.92
N GLY A 5 -15.10 -5.88 13.08
CA GLY A 5 -14.05 -4.89 13.38
C GLY A 5 -14.15 -3.67 12.49
N THR A 6 -13.66 -2.55 13.01
CA THR A 6 -13.52 -1.32 12.23
C THR A 6 -12.11 -1.21 11.70
N TYR A 7 -11.98 -0.90 10.43
CA TYR A 7 -10.71 -0.72 9.71
C TYR A 7 -10.64 0.68 9.14
N VAL A 8 -9.50 1.30 9.25
CA VAL A 8 -9.30 2.66 8.74
C VAL A 8 -8.07 2.68 7.83
N GLY A 9 -8.29 2.98 6.57
CA GLY A 9 -7.23 3.20 5.57
C GLY A 9 -6.91 4.67 5.44
N LEU A 10 -5.61 5.00 5.41
CA LEU A 10 -5.08 6.33 5.15
C LEU A 10 -4.16 6.28 3.93
N ASP A 11 -4.54 7.02 2.90
CA ASP A 11 -3.73 7.27 1.70
C ASP A 11 -3.17 8.70 1.75
N ILE A 12 -1.85 8.81 1.78
CA ILE A 12 -1.12 10.09 1.79
C ILE A 12 -0.61 10.34 0.36
N GLY A 13 -1.54 10.73 -0.52
CA GLY A 13 -1.25 10.99 -1.93
C GLY A 13 -0.70 12.39 -2.18
N THR A 14 -0.07 12.60 -3.34
CA THR A 14 0.54 13.89 -3.74
C THR A 14 -0.50 15.00 -3.91
N THR A 15 -1.66 14.69 -4.45
CA THR A 15 -2.74 15.68 -4.69
C THR A 15 -3.72 15.77 -3.54
N SER A 16 -4.04 14.65 -2.91
CA SER A 16 -4.99 14.59 -1.81
C SER A 16 -4.63 13.53 -0.78
N ILE A 17 -4.98 13.80 0.47
CA ILE A 17 -4.97 12.82 1.57
C ILE A 17 -6.38 12.27 1.70
N LYS A 18 -6.52 10.96 1.67
CA LYS A 18 -7.80 10.26 1.75
C LYS A 18 -7.85 9.34 2.95
N VAL A 19 -9.00 9.31 3.60
CA VAL A 19 -9.30 8.41 4.72
C VAL A 19 -10.59 7.67 4.42
N VAL A 20 -10.57 6.35 4.61
CA VAL A 20 -11.77 5.52 4.49
C VAL A 20 -11.92 4.73 5.78
N ILE A 21 -13.13 4.74 6.34
CA ILE A 21 -13.52 3.93 7.48
C ILE A 21 -14.46 2.84 6.97
N ALA A 22 -14.11 1.61 7.23
CA ALA A 22 -14.92 0.45 6.87
C ALA A 22 -15.21 -0.40 8.10
N GLU A 23 -16.42 -0.94 8.17
CA GLU A 23 -16.83 -1.91 9.16
C GLU A 23 -16.99 -3.28 8.50
N TYR A 24 -16.34 -4.28 9.07
CA TYR A 24 -16.53 -5.67 8.66
C TYR A 24 -17.52 -6.32 9.62
N ALA A 25 -18.69 -6.67 9.10
CA ALA A 25 -19.75 -7.35 9.85
C ALA A 25 -20.51 -8.30 8.93
N LYS A 26 -20.95 -9.42 9.44
CA LYS A 26 -21.75 -10.42 8.70
C LYS A 26 -21.12 -10.83 7.35
N ASN A 27 -19.80 -11.00 7.34
CA ASN A 27 -19.03 -11.38 6.16
C ASN A 27 -19.05 -10.33 5.01
N GLN A 28 -19.35 -9.08 5.33
CA GLN A 28 -19.35 -7.96 4.38
C GLN A 28 -18.55 -6.79 4.92
N MET A 29 -17.87 -6.10 4.00
CA MET A 29 -17.16 -4.85 4.28
C MET A 29 -18.05 -3.69 3.85
N ASN A 30 -18.41 -2.82 4.80
CA ASN A 30 -19.23 -1.64 4.54
C ASN A 30 -18.44 -0.38 4.79
N ILE A 31 -18.37 0.54 3.83
CA ILE A 31 -17.77 1.85 4.03
C ILE A 31 -18.78 2.70 4.83
N ILE A 32 -18.37 3.14 6.04
CA ILE A 32 -19.19 3.93 6.95
C ILE A 32 -18.76 5.39 7.04
N GLY A 33 -17.55 5.72 6.56
CA GLY A 33 -17.06 7.10 6.54
C GLY A 33 -15.91 7.28 5.58
N TYR A 34 -15.79 8.49 5.05
CA TYR A 34 -14.65 8.88 4.21
C TYR A 34 -14.34 10.38 4.36
N GLY A 35 -13.07 10.71 4.22
CA GLY A 35 -12.57 12.08 4.17
C GLY A 35 -11.59 12.26 3.02
N ASN A 36 -11.56 13.44 2.44
CA ASN A 36 -10.65 13.79 1.37
C ASN A 36 -10.26 15.27 1.50
N THR A 37 -8.95 15.52 1.64
CA THR A 37 -8.40 16.86 1.80
C THR A 37 -7.27 17.07 0.82
N ARG A 38 -7.09 18.29 0.31
CA ARG A 38 -5.96 18.63 -0.55
C ARG A 38 -4.65 18.39 0.21
N SER A 39 -3.71 17.72 -0.42
CA SER A 39 -2.37 17.50 0.13
C SER A 39 -1.58 18.80 0.22
N ALA A 40 -0.84 18.93 1.32
CA ALA A 40 0.15 19.98 1.52
C ALA A 40 1.37 19.38 2.22
N GLY A 41 2.56 19.95 2.01
CA GLY A 41 3.80 19.49 2.65
C GLY A 41 4.38 18.19 2.09
N LEU A 42 3.93 17.75 0.90
CA LEU A 42 4.43 16.59 0.18
C LEU A 42 5.08 16.99 -1.14
N ASN A 43 6.17 16.33 -1.49
CA ASN A 43 6.75 16.39 -2.81
C ASN A 43 7.04 14.96 -3.31
N ARG A 44 6.34 14.53 -4.36
CA ARG A 44 6.48 13.20 -4.97
C ARG A 44 6.40 12.06 -3.93
N GLY A 45 5.43 12.13 -3.03
CA GLY A 45 5.22 11.14 -1.97
C GLY A 45 6.19 11.24 -0.78
N VAL A 46 7.13 12.20 -0.78
CA VAL A 46 8.06 12.45 0.33
C VAL A 46 7.57 13.63 1.16
N VAL A 47 7.60 13.50 2.48
CA VAL A 47 7.25 14.57 3.42
C VAL A 47 8.36 15.63 3.41
N VAL A 48 8.03 16.85 3.00
CA VAL A 48 8.93 18.02 3.01
C VAL A 48 8.54 19.05 4.07
N ASP A 49 7.28 19.03 4.52
CA ASP A 49 6.78 19.84 5.64
C ASP A 49 5.83 19.01 6.49
N ILE A 50 6.32 18.63 7.67
CA ILE A 50 5.58 17.74 8.59
C ILE A 50 4.30 18.41 9.09
N ASP A 51 4.33 19.71 9.42
CA ASP A 51 3.19 20.40 10.01
C ASP A 51 2.03 20.53 9.03
N GLN A 52 2.31 20.81 7.78
CA GLN A 52 1.31 20.85 6.73
C GLN A 52 0.69 19.47 6.48
N VAL A 53 1.49 18.40 6.43
CA VAL A 53 0.97 17.03 6.28
C VAL A 53 0.11 16.63 7.48
N VAL A 54 0.55 16.93 8.70
CA VAL A 54 -0.22 16.66 9.92
C VAL A 54 -1.58 17.36 9.91
N GLN A 55 -1.62 18.63 9.49
CA GLN A 55 -2.87 19.37 9.39
C GLN A 55 -3.83 18.76 8.38
N ALA A 56 -3.33 18.40 7.19
CA ALA A 56 -4.13 17.76 6.15
C ALA A 56 -4.65 16.37 6.57
N ILE A 57 -3.84 15.57 7.29
CA ILE A 57 -4.30 14.30 7.87
C ILE A 57 -5.42 14.54 8.88
N LYS A 58 -5.28 15.51 9.81
CA LYS A 58 -6.31 15.81 10.80
C LYS A 58 -7.62 16.23 10.17
N GLU A 59 -7.56 17.01 9.11
CA GLU A 59 -8.73 17.47 8.36
C GLU A 59 -9.45 16.31 7.66
N ALA A 60 -8.72 15.46 6.93
CA ALA A 60 -9.29 14.28 6.27
C ALA A 60 -9.92 13.31 7.28
N VAL A 61 -9.24 13.08 8.42
CA VAL A 61 -9.73 12.25 9.51
C VAL A 61 -10.98 12.85 10.16
N GLY A 62 -11.02 14.18 10.35
CA GLY A 62 -12.18 14.89 10.86
C GLY A 62 -13.42 14.66 9.99
N GLN A 63 -13.29 14.87 8.69
CA GLN A 63 -14.36 14.61 7.71
C GLN A 63 -14.86 13.15 7.73
N ALA A 64 -13.94 12.19 7.84
CA ALA A 64 -14.30 10.77 7.90
C ALA A 64 -15.04 10.43 9.20
N LYS A 65 -14.60 10.97 10.35
CA LYS A 65 -15.25 10.78 11.66
C LYS A 65 -16.66 11.34 11.71
N GLU A 66 -16.88 12.53 11.17
CA GLU A 66 -18.20 13.14 11.11
C GLU A 66 -19.22 12.26 10.40
N LYS A 67 -18.82 11.63 9.29
CA LYS A 67 -19.70 10.75 8.50
C LYS A 67 -19.94 9.41 9.17
N ALA A 68 -18.91 8.82 9.77
CA ALA A 68 -19.00 7.50 10.39
C ALA A 68 -19.63 7.53 11.78
N SER A 69 -19.61 8.69 12.47
CA SER A 69 -19.93 8.81 13.92
C SER A 69 -19.13 7.80 14.76
N HIS A 70 -17.90 7.48 14.35
CA HIS A 70 -17.06 6.45 14.95
C HIS A 70 -15.69 7.03 15.33
N PRO A 71 -15.14 6.72 16.54
CA PRO A 71 -13.82 7.16 16.93
C PRO A 71 -12.75 6.43 16.10
N ILE A 72 -11.73 7.17 15.64
CA ILE A 72 -10.54 6.64 14.99
C ILE A 72 -9.36 6.79 15.92
N SER A 73 -8.68 5.71 16.26
CA SER A 73 -7.47 5.69 17.08
C SER A 73 -6.24 5.17 16.33
N GLU A 74 -6.45 4.34 15.32
CA GLU A 74 -5.38 3.73 14.54
C GLU A 74 -5.75 3.66 13.05
N VAL A 75 -4.73 3.62 12.18
CA VAL A 75 -4.87 3.61 10.73
C VAL A 75 -3.85 2.67 10.08
N SER A 76 -4.25 1.99 9.00
CA SER A 76 -3.33 1.37 8.05
C SER A 76 -2.95 2.39 6.99
N VAL A 77 -1.65 2.55 6.72
CA VAL A 77 -1.12 3.61 5.85
C VAL A 77 -0.58 3.03 4.56
N GLY A 78 -1.08 3.51 3.43
CA GLY A 78 -0.60 3.14 2.10
C GLY A 78 0.81 3.69 1.84
N VAL A 79 1.72 2.82 1.38
CA VAL A 79 3.05 3.20 0.91
C VAL A 79 3.05 3.17 -0.62
N PRO A 80 3.31 4.32 -1.28
CA PRO A 80 3.24 4.42 -2.72
C PRO A 80 4.39 3.70 -3.43
N ALA A 81 4.18 3.33 -4.69
CA ALA A 81 5.09 2.51 -5.49
C ALA A 81 6.51 3.08 -5.62
N ASN A 82 6.67 4.40 -5.70
CA ASN A 82 7.97 5.06 -5.85
C ASN A 82 8.90 4.89 -4.63
N LEU A 83 8.37 4.46 -3.50
CA LEU A 83 9.14 4.16 -2.30
C LEU A 83 9.47 2.67 -2.15
N LEU A 84 8.83 1.81 -2.96
CA LEU A 84 8.96 0.36 -2.83
C LEU A 84 10.26 -0.17 -3.48
N SER A 85 10.84 -1.18 -2.84
CA SER A 85 11.71 -2.17 -3.46
C SER A 85 11.06 -3.54 -3.30
N ILE A 86 11.14 -4.34 -4.34
CA ILE A 86 10.55 -5.68 -4.40
C ILE A 86 11.70 -6.66 -4.54
N GLU A 87 11.89 -7.49 -3.53
CA GLU A 87 13.02 -8.40 -3.45
C GLU A 87 12.57 -9.81 -3.13
N ARG A 88 13.25 -10.81 -3.69
CA ARG A 88 13.06 -12.18 -3.27
C ARG A 88 13.73 -12.39 -1.92
N CYS A 89 13.06 -13.10 -1.03
CA CYS A 89 13.60 -13.44 0.27
C CYS A 89 13.47 -14.95 0.54
N LYS A 90 14.36 -15.43 1.39
CA LYS A 90 14.37 -16.82 1.85
C LYS A 90 14.69 -16.85 3.34
N GLY A 91 13.88 -17.57 4.10
CA GLY A 91 14.14 -17.87 5.51
C GLY A 91 14.23 -19.36 5.74
N MET A 92 14.93 -19.76 6.80
CA MET A 92 15.05 -21.17 7.19
C MET A 92 15.11 -21.27 8.71
N ILE A 93 14.39 -22.27 9.24
CA ILE A 93 14.43 -22.62 10.67
C ILE A 93 14.45 -24.12 10.88
N ALA A 94 14.97 -24.54 12.02
CA ALA A 94 14.68 -25.85 12.58
C ALA A 94 13.30 -25.80 13.28
N VAL A 95 12.44 -26.77 12.98
CA VAL A 95 11.10 -26.93 13.57
C VAL A 95 11.16 -27.90 14.74
N GLY A 96 11.94 -28.95 14.60
CA GLY A 96 12.17 -29.96 15.64
C GLY A 96 12.84 -29.42 16.90
N LYS A 97 12.91 -30.24 17.93
CA LYS A 97 13.72 -29.99 19.11
C LYS A 97 15.19 -30.23 18.78
N ASP A 98 16.08 -29.78 19.67
CA ASP A 98 17.55 -29.97 19.54
C ASP A 98 17.97 -31.45 19.47
N ASP A 99 17.08 -32.40 19.78
CA ASP A 99 17.24 -33.84 19.69
C ASP A 99 17.00 -34.43 18.27
N GLY A 100 16.70 -33.58 17.29
CA GLY A 100 16.44 -33.99 15.88
C GLY A 100 15.08 -34.64 15.67
N ASN A 101 14.19 -34.64 16.67
CA ASN A 101 12.85 -35.19 16.53
C ASN A 101 11.95 -34.25 15.71
N SER A 102 11.20 -34.82 14.79
CA SER A 102 10.19 -34.12 14.03
C SER A 102 9.04 -33.58 14.91
N LYS A 103 8.53 -32.42 14.58
CA LYS A 103 7.44 -31.77 15.31
C LYS A 103 6.40 -31.27 14.31
N GLU A 104 5.13 -31.20 14.74
CA GLU A 104 4.08 -30.55 14.01
C GLU A 104 4.34 -29.02 13.90
N ILE A 105 4.26 -28.50 12.69
CA ILE A 105 4.50 -27.08 12.36
C ILE A 105 3.28 -26.28 12.83
N SER A 106 3.57 -25.26 13.63
CA SER A 106 2.58 -24.33 14.20
C SER A 106 2.65 -22.95 13.54
N ASP A 107 1.62 -22.10 13.80
CA ASP A 107 1.66 -20.67 13.45
C ASP A 107 2.91 -19.95 13.96
N LYS A 108 3.42 -20.36 15.13
CA LYS A 108 4.64 -19.78 15.67
C LYS A 108 5.87 -20.11 14.80
N ASP A 109 5.92 -21.31 14.25
CA ASP A 109 7.03 -21.71 13.39
C ASP A 109 6.95 -21.01 12.04
N VAL A 110 5.75 -20.81 11.48
CA VAL A 110 5.55 -20.01 10.27
C VAL A 110 6.01 -18.56 10.49
N ARG A 111 5.64 -17.94 11.62
CA ARG A 111 6.16 -16.60 11.97
C ARG A 111 7.67 -16.56 12.08
N ARG A 112 8.29 -17.53 12.77
CA ARG A 112 9.74 -17.62 12.94
C ARG A 112 10.49 -17.75 11.61
N VAL A 113 10.01 -18.55 10.66
CA VAL A 113 10.66 -18.68 9.35
C VAL A 113 10.53 -17.41 8.52
N THR A 114 9.39 -16.70 8.63
CA THR A 114 9.20 -15.38 8.02
C THR A 114 10.14 -14.34 8.62
N GLU A 115 10.27 -14.31 9.96
CA GLU A 115 11.24 -13.44 10.64
C GLU A 115 12.71 -13.77 10.27
N ALA A 116 13.03 -15.04 10.08
CA ALA A 116 14.37 -15.45 9.63
C ALA A 116 14.70 -14.93 8.22
N ALA A 117 13.69 -14.79 7.35
CA ALA A 117 13.89 -14.22 6.02
C ALA A 117 14.25 -12.72 6.06
N LEU A 118 13.79 -11.98 7.08
CA LEU A 118 14.11 -10.56 7.28
C LEU A 118 15.60 -10.35 7.56
N VAL A 119 16.15 -11.15 8.47
CA VAL A 119 17.51 -10.94 8.98
C VAL A 119 18.59 -11.10 7.90
N GLN A 120 18.34 -11.93 6.90
CA GLN A 120 19.32 -12.27 5.87
C GLN A 120 19.37 -11.31 4.68
N ASN A 121 18.29 -10.56 4.43
CA ASN A 121 18.12 -9.87 3.16
C ASN A 121 17.80 -8.36 3.28
N LEU A 122 17.61 -7.83 4.50
CA LEU A 122 17.20 -6.45 4.69
C LEU A 122 18.39 -5.48 4.69
N PRO A 123 18.49 -4.55 3.70
CA PRO A 123 19.47 -3.48 3.75
C PRO A 123 19.25 -2.56 4.97
N PRO A 124 20.32 -2.08 5.64
CA PRO A 124 20.22 -1.32 6.89
C PRO A 124 19.46 0.03 6.75
N GLU A 125 19.42 0.60 5.55
CA GLU A 125 18.71 1.85 5.23
C GLU A 125 17.23 1.66 4.87
N ARG A 126 16.75 0.42 4.84
CA ARG A 126 15.36 0.08 4.50
C ARG A 126 14.64 -0.59 5.66
N ASP A 127 13.33 -0.36 5.73
CA ASP A 127 12.42 -1.07 6.62
C ASP A 127 11.47 -1.96 5.80
N VAL A 128 11.07 -3.07 6.38
CA VAL A 128 10.07 -3.96 5.78
C VAL A 128 8.69 -3.33 5.89
N ILE A 129 7.96 -3.42 4.80
CA ILE A 129 6.54 -3.06 4.72
C ILE A 129 5.70 -4.32 4.84
N ASP A 130 6.05 -5.35 4.03
CA ASP A 130 5.34 -6.62 4.03
C ASP A 130 6.22 -7.76 3.49
N ILE A 131 5.89 -9.00 3.86
CA ILE A 131 6.45 -10.23 3.28
C ILE A 131 5.31 -11.14 2.88
N VAL A 132 5.30 -11.54 1.62
CA VAL A 132 4.31 -12.47 1.07
C VAL A 132 5.02 -13.77 0.71
N PRO A 133 4.75 -14.88 1.41
CA PRO A 133 5.29 -16.19 1.08
C PRO A 133 4.83 -16.65 -0.31
N ASP A 134 5.74 -17.20 -1.11
CA ASP A 134 5.43 -17.91 -2.35
C ASP A 134 5.15 -19.37 -2.06
N GLU A 135 6.06 -20.01 -1.33
CA GLU A 135 5.98 -21.40 -0.94
C GLU A 135 6.81 -21.69 0.30
N PHE A 136 6.52 -22.82 0.89
CA PHE A 136 7.32 -23.40 1.96
C PHE A 136 7.95 -24.72 1.48
N VAL A 137 9.11 -25.03 2.04
CA VAL A 137 9.80 -26.30 1.85
C VAL A 137 9.96 -26.97 3.21
N VAL A 138 9.45 -28.19 3.36
CA VAL A 138 9.55 -28.97 4.60
C VAL A 138 10.37 -30.21 4.32
N ASP A 139 11.50 -30.37 5.02
CA ASP A 139 12.44 -31.50 4.87
C ASP A 139 12.85 -31.80 3.42
N GLY A 140 12.95 -30.76 2.59
CA GLY A 140 13.32 -30.85 1.17
C GLY A 140 12.15 -31.02 0.20
N PHE A 141 10.92 -31.14 0.67
CA PHE A 141 9.71 -31.15 -0.17
C PHE A 141 9.22 -29.71 -0.39
N ASP A 142 9.21 -29.26 -1.61
CA ASP A 142 8.83 -27.94 -2.06
C ASP A 142 7.34 -27.82 -2.46
N GLY A 143 6.91 -26.64 -2.93
CA GLY A 143 5.55 -26.38 -3.43
C GLY A 143 4.46 -26.32 -2.35
N ILE A 144 4.82 -26.32 -1.07
CA ILE A 144 3.86 -26.30 0.04
C ILE A 144 3.33 -24.87 0.20
N LYS A 145 2.00 -24.69 0.06
CA LYS A 145 1.36 -23.37 0.25
C LYS A 145 1.08 -23.05 1.72
N ASP A 146 0.68 -24.06 2.49
CA ASP A 146 0.45 -23.93 3.94
C ASP A 146 1.08 -25.12 4.67
N PRO A 147 2.17 -24.91 5.44
CA PRO A 147 2.86 -25.98 6.13
C PRO A 147 2.25 -26.33 7.48
N ARG A 148 1.24 -25.60 7.97
CA ARG A 148 0.63 -25.81 9.29
C ARG A 148 0.00 -27.18 9.41
N GLY A 149 0.26 -27.86 10.53
CA GLY A 149 -0.20 -29.23 10.77
C GLY A 149 0.69 -30.31 10.12
N MET A 150 1.62 -29.96 9.25
CA MET A 150 2.61 -30.91 8.72
C MET A 150 3.67 -31.22 9.79
N VAL A 151 4.25 -32.43 9.73
CA VAL A 151 5.35 -32.82 10.60
C VAL A 151 6.67 -32.68 9.86
N GLY A 152 7.66 -32.07 10.50
CA GLY A 152 8.98 -31.87 9.91
C GLY A 152 10.05 -31.50 10.93
N VAL A 153 11.30 -31.53 10.48
CA VAL A 153 12.49 -31.12 11.24
C VAL A 153 13.00 -29.74 10.80
N ARG A 154 12.92 -29.47 9.51
CA ARG A 154 13.42 -28.24 8.88
C ARG A 154 12.34 -27.63 8.00
N MET A 155 12.15 -26.34 8.13
CA MET A 155 11.25 -25.57 7.27
C MET A 155 11.99 -24.37 6.66
N GLU A 156 11.79 -24.19 5.35
CA GLU A 156 12.21 -23.01 4.63
C GLU A 156 10.98 -22.28 4.10
N MET A 157 11.09 -20.97 3.94
CA MET A 157 10.11 -20.11 3.28
C MET A 157 10.81 -19.34 2.16
N GLN A 158 10.23 -19.35 0.98
CA GLN A 158 10.61 -18.50 -0.13
C GLN A 158 9.46 -17.53 -0.39
N GLY A 159 9.77 -16.28 -0.71
CA GLY A 159 8.73 -15.27 -0.91
C GLY A 159 9.25 -13.97 -1.48
N VAL A 160 8.36 -12.98 -1.47
CA VAL A 160 8.63 -11.62 -1.89
C VAL A 160 8.57 -10.71 -0.67
N MET A 161 9.61 -9.90 -0.50
CA MET A 161 9.71 -8.88 0.53
C MET A 161 9.55 -7.50 -0.09
N TYR A 162 8.63 -6.71 0.46
CA TYR A 162 8.42 -5.32 0.09
C TYR A 162 9.05 -4.42 1.15
N THR A 163 9.97 -3.56 0.71
CA THR A 163 10.70 -2.66 1.61
C THR A 163 10.58 -1.22 1.15
N GLY A 164 10.83 -0.28 2.05
CA GLY A 164 10.88 1.15 1.76
C GLY A 164 12.01 1.86 2.52
N PRO A 165 12.42 3.08 2.07
CA PRO A 165 13.47 3.84 2.75
C PRO A 165 13.08 4.17 4.19
N LYS A 166 13.87 3.72 5.15
CA LYS A 166 13.60 3.80 6.60
C LYS A 166 13.26 5.22 7.06
N THR A 167 14.05 6.20 6.64
CA THR A 167 13.84 7.60 7.02
C THR A 167 12.51 8.15 6.51
N ILE A 168 12.12 7.80 5.27
CA ILE A 168 10.87 8.27 4.67
C ILE A 168 9.68 7.62 5.38
N LEU A 169 9.72 6.30 5.59
CA LEU A 169 8.67 5.58 6.31
C LEU A 169 8.52 6.10 7.74
N HIS A 170 9.64 6.41 8.41
CA HIS A 170 9.62 7.01 9.75
C HIS A 170 8.95 8.39 9.75
N ASN A 171 9.25 9.25 8.77
CA ASN A 171 8.60 10.56 8.67
C ASN A 171 7.09 10.46 8.42
N ILE A 172 6.66 9.51 7.59
CA ILE A 172 5.22 9.21 7.39
C ILE A 172 4.57 8.80 8.72
N LYS A 173 5.16 7.83 9.44
CA LYS A 173 4.67 7.39 10.76
C LYS A 173 4.60 8.56 11.73
N LYS A 174 5.63 9.40 11.78
CA LYS A 174 5.67 10.59 12.65
C LYS A 174 4.56 11.60 12.34
N CYS A 175 4.21 11.81 11.07
CA CYS A 175 3.07 12.66 10.70
C CYS A 175 1.74 12.10 11.24
N VAL A 176 1.53 10.79 11.11
CA VAL A 176 0.33 10.09 11.61
C VAL A 176 0.25 10.18 13.14
N GLU A 177 1.35 9.93 13.84
CA GLU A 177 1.42 10.02 15.32
C GLU A 177 1.16 11.44 15.81
N ARG A 178 1.71 12.47 15.15
CA ARG A 178 1.44 13.88 15.45
C ARG A 178 0.00 14.32 15.11
N ALA A 179 -0.69 13.54 14.27
CA ALA A 179 -2.12 13.70 14.04
C ALA A 179 -2.98 13.00 15.13
N ASN A 180 -2.37 12.51 16.22
CA ASN A 180 -2.99 11.76 17.32
C ASN A 180 -3.61 10.41 16.87
N LEU A 181 -2.95 9.73 15.95
CA LEU A 181 -3.31 8.41 15.47
C LEU A 181 -2.14 7.44 15.68
N LYS A 182 -2.44 6.15 15.82
CA LYS A 182 -1.43 5.09 15.78
C LYS A 182 -1.36 4.52 14.36
N VAL A 183 -0.16 4.22 13.90
CA VAL A 183 0.02 3.41 12.70
C VAL A 183 -0.14 1.96 13.11
N ARG A 184 -1.18 1.31 12.62
CA ARG A 184 -1.42 -0.11 12.81
C ARG A 184 -0.43 -0.92 11.96
N ASP A 185 -0.41 -0.62 10.66
CA ASP A 185 0.48 -1.25 9.69
C ASP A 185 0.77 -0.29 8.52
N LEU A 186 1.85 -0.58 7.81
CA LEU A 186 2.13 -0.02 6.50
C LEU A 186 1.66 -1.04 5.45
N VAL A 187 1.03 -0.56 4.39
CA VAL A 187 0.45 -1.41 3.35
C VAL A 187 1.05 -1.04 2.00
N VAL A 188 1.38 -2.03 1.19
CA VAL A 188 1.83 -1.84 -0.19
C VAL A 188 0.66 -1.31 -1.01
N ALA A 189 0.62 0.01 -1.28
CA ALA A 189 -0.54 0.66 -1.90
C ALA A 189 -0.94 0.05 -3.27
N PRO A 190 -0.01 -0.25 -4.20
CA PRO A 190 -0.37 -0.92 -5.45
C PRO A 190 -1.00 -2.30 -5.26
N LEU A 191 -0.58 -3.07 -4.24
CA LEU A 191 -1.16 -4.38 -3.95
C LEU A 191 -2.56 -4.25 -3.35
N ALA A 192 -2.75 -3.30 -2.43
CA ALA A 192 -4.07 -2.98 -1.89
C ALA A 192 -5.05 -2.52 -2.99
N LEU A 193 -4.57 -1.70 -3.93
CA LEU A 193 -5.37 -1.27 -5.08
C LEU A 193 -5.73 -2.46 -5.99
N ALA A 194 -4.79 -3.37 -6.25
CA ALA A 194 -5.02 -4.57 -7.05
C ALA A 194 -6.10 -5.47 -6.41
N THR A 195 -6.10 -5.62 -5.10
CA THR A 195 -7.10 -6.42 -4.37
C THR A 195 -8.54 -5.91 -4.57
N VAL A 196 -8.71 -4.62 -4.85
CA VAL A 196 -10.04 -4.00 -5.06
C VAL A 196 -10.39 -3.86 -6.53
N ALA A 197 -9.38 -3.60 -7.39
CA ALA A 197 -9.59 -3.27 -8.79
C ALA A 197 -9.57 -4.48 -9.73
N LEU A 198 -8.92 -5.58 -9.33
CA LEU A 198 -8.76 -6.79 -10.13
C LEU A 198 -9.60 -7.94 -9.55
N THR A 199 -10.14 -8.76 -10.42
CA THR A 199 -10.75 -10.04 -10.04
C THR A 199 -9.69 -11.05 -9.61
N ASP A 200 -10.07 -12.10 -8.88
CA ASP A 200 -9.15 -13.17 -8.48
C ASP A 200 -8.47 -13.81 -9.70
N GLY A 201 -9.23 -14.06 -10.78
CA GLY A 201 -8.67 -14.61 -12.02
C GLY A 201 -7.63 -13.71 -12.69
N GLU A 202 -7.84 -12.39 -12.69
CA GLU A 202 -6.84 -11.44 -13.21
C GLU A 202 -5.59 -11.40 -12.34
N GLN A 203 -5.74 -11.54 -11.02
CA GLN A 203 -4.60 -11.62 -10.11
C GLN A 203 -3.83 -12.94 -10.26
N ASP A 204 -4.52 -14.05 -10.50
CA ASP A 204 -3.91 -15.37 -10.71
C ASP A 204 -3.13 -15.45 -12.04
N PHE A 205 -3.79 -15.05 -13.14
CA PHE A 205 -3.18 -15.14 -14.49
C PHE A 205 -2.19 -14.02 -14.80
N GLY A 206 -2.27 -12.94 -14.07
CA GLY A 206 -1.41 -11.78 -14.21
C GLY A 206 -2.09 -10.62 -14.93
N ALA A 207 -1.97 -9.44 -14.33
CA ALA A 207 -2.50 -8.18 -14.85
C ALA A 207 -1.50 -7.05 -14.70
N ILE A 208 -1.64 -6.03 -15.54
CA ILE A 208 -0.97 -4.75 -15.37
C ILE A 208 -2.01 -3.75 -14.90
N LEU A 209 -1.82 -3.24 -13.69
CA LEU A 209 -2.64 -2.17 -13.12
C LEU A 209 -1.94 -0.84 -13.35
N ILE A 210 -2.62 0.13 -13.96
CA ILE A 210 -2.11 1.48 -14.17
C ILE A 210 -2.88 2.43 -13.27
N ASP A 211 -2.16 3.11 -12.38
CA ASP A 211 -2.67 4.17 -11.50
C ASP A 211 -2.17 5.53 -12.00
N LEU A 212 -3.10 6.36 -12.46
CA LEU A 212 -2.84 7.72 -12.95
C LEU A 212 -3.09 8.71 -11.81
N GLY A 213 -2.06 8.95 -11.01
CA GLY A 213 -2.09 9.92 -9.93
C GLY A 213 -1.90 11.37 -10.40
N GLY A 214 -1.94 12.32 -9.45
CA GLY A 214 -1.64 13.72 -9.74
C GLY A 214 -0.15 13.96 -10.01
N GLY A 215 0.71 13.49 -9.11
CA GLY A 215 2.15 13.72 -9.19
C GLY A 215 2.97 12.62 -9.87
N GLN A 216 2.37 11.45 -10.11
CA GLN A 216 3.04 10.31 -10.71
C GLN A 216 2.05 9.35 -11.36
N THR A 217 2.54 8.58 -12.32
CA THR A 217 1.84 7.44 -12.93
C THR A 217 2.55 6.16 -12.53
N THR A 218 1.80 5.18 -12.03
CA THR A 218 2.34 3.88 -11.62
C THR A 218 1.80 2.78 -12.52
N ALA A 219 2.68 1.93 -13.06
CA ALA A 219 2.32 0.65 -13.65
C ALA A 219 2.77 -0.47 -12.70
N ALA A 220 1.84 -1.31 -12.27
CA ALA A 220 2.07 -2.40 -11.35
C ALA A 220 1.74 -3.74 -12.02
N VAL A 221 2.69 -4.67 -12.04
CA VAL A 221 2.49 -6.03 -12.53
C VAL A 221 2.11 -6.91 -11.34
N VAL A 222 0.90 -7.44 -11.37
CA VAL A 222 0.36 -8.36 -10.36
C VAL A 222 0.24 -9.75 -10.99
N HIS A 223 0.69 -10.77 -10.30
CA HIS A 223 0.56 -12.17 -10.69
C HIS A 223 0.62 -13.05 -9.43
N ASP A 224 -0.24 -14.06 -9.37
CA ASP A 224 -0.34 -14.98 -8.23
C ASP A 224 -0.59 -14.19 -6.90
N HIS A 225 -1.51 -13.20 -6.95
CA HIS A 225 -1.87 -12.27 -5.86
C HIS A 225 -0.68 -11.50 -5.26
N LYS A 226 0.40 -11.31 -6.03
CA LYS A 226 1.62 -10.63 -5.59
C LYS A 226 2.03 -9.55 -6.57
N LEU A 227 2.57 -8.48 -6.03
CA LEU A 227 3.21 -7.45 -6.82
C LEU A 227 4.59 -7.94 -7.26
N LYS A 228 4.75 -8.20 -8.55
CA LYS A 228 6.00 -8.71 -9.13
C LYS A 228 6.95 -7.60 -9.56
N TYR A 229 6.39 -6.48 -10.03
CA TYR A 229 7.15 -5.35 -10.54
C TYR A 229 6.34 -4.08 -10.46
N THR A 230 7.02 -2.94 -10.28
CA THR A 230 6.43 -1.60 -10.43
C THR A 230 7.34 -0.74 -11.28
N TYR A 231 6.72 0.03 -12.17
CA TYR A 231 7.33 1.16 -12.85
C TYR A 231 6.61 2.44 -12.42
N VAL A 232 7.36 3.48 -12.12
CA VAL A 232 6.80 4.77 -11.72
C VAL A 232 7.36 5.84 -12.62
N ASP A 233 6.48 6.49 -13.36
CA ASP A 233 6.75 7.74 -14.02
C ASP A 233 6.46 8.90 -13.06
N GLN A 234 7.36 9.87 -13.01
CA GLN A 234 7.24 11.06 -12.17
C GLN A 234 6.31 12.13 -12.77
N GLU A 235 5.53 11.76 -13.78
CA GLU A 235 4.53 12.58 -14.44
C GLU A 235 3.12 12.05 -14.16
N GLY A 236 2.21 12.95 -13.84
CA GLY A 236 0.80 12.66 -13.57
C GLY A 236 -0.08 13.85 -13.96
N GLY A 237 -1.33 13.82 -13.53
CA GLY A 237 -2.32 14.83 -13.92
C GLY A 237 -1.97 16.27 -13.54
N ASP A 238 -1.13 16.48 -12.52
CA ASP A 238 -0.69 17.83 -12.11
C ASP A 238 0.29 18.46 -13.13
N PHE A 239 1.00 17.63 -13.90
CA PHE A 239 1.84 18.13 -15.01
C PHE A 239 1.00 18.75 -16.12
N VAL A 240 -0.08 18.07 -16.51
CA VAL A 240 -1.04 18.62 -17.50
C VAL A 240 -1.64 19.93 -16.98
N THR A 241 -2.02 19.98 -15.70
CA THR A 241 -2.54 21.22 -15.10
C THR A 241 -1.52 22.34 -15.15
N ARG A 242 -0.25 22.05 -14.87
CA ARG A 242 0.83 23.02 -14.91
C ARG A 242 1.08 23.54 -16.33
N ASP A 243 1.09 22.67 -17.33
CA ASP A 243 1.25 23.03 -18.72
C ASP A 243 0.13 23.95 -19.18
N ILE A 244 -1.12 23.65 -18.85
CA ILE A 244 -2.27 24.53 -19.10
C ILE A 244 -2.08 25.89 -18.41
N SER A 245 -1.65 25.91 -17.16
CA SER A 245 -1.41 27.15 -16.42
C SER A 245 -0.36 28.03 -17.10
N ILE A 246 0.72 27.45 -17.60
CA ILE A 246 1.80 28.16 -18.29
C ILE A 246 1.32 28.66 -19.64
N VAL A 247 0.74 27.79 -20.47
CA VAL A 247 0.32 28.12 -21.83
C VAL A 247 -0.77 29.19 -21.85
N LEU A 248 -1.74 29.10 -20.95
CA LEU A 248 -2.86 30.05 -20.86
C LEU A 248 -2.59 31.21 -19.90
N ASN A 249 -1.40 31.27 -19.28
CA ASN A 249 -1.02 32.29 -18.30
C ASN A 249 -2.10 32.50 -17.22
N THR A 250 -2.56 31.41 -16.62
CA THR A 250 -3.61 31.40 -15.59
C THR A 250 -3.13 30.73 -14.29
N SER A 251 -3.93 30.83 -13.23
CA SER A 251 -3.58 30.15 -11.96
C SER A 251 -3.71 28.62 -12.10
N ILE A 252 -3.00 27.89 -11.24
CA ILE A 252 -3.08 26.42 -11.18
C ILE A 252 -4.51 25.95 -10.91
N GLU A 253 -5.25 26.66 -10.06
CA GLU A 253 -6.64 26.34 -9.74
C GLU A 253 -7.55 26.47 -10.97
N ASN A 254 -7.41 27.55 -11.73
CA ASN A 254 -8.16 27.75 -12.97
C ASN A 254 -7.75 26.73 -14.04
N ALA A 255 -6.46 26.44 -14.16
CA ALA A 255 -5.95 25.42 -15.08
C ALA A 255 -6.54 24.03 -14.77
N GLU A 256 -6.67 23.67 -13.49
CA GLU A 256 -7.29 22.41 -13.07
C GLU A 256 -8.79 22.36 -13.42
N VAL A 257 -9.49 23.47 -13.24
CA VAL A 257 -10.91 23.59 -13.65
C VAL A 257 -11.04 23.44 -15.17
N LEU A 258 -10.17 24.09 -15.94
CA LEU A 258 -10.15 23.98 -17.41
C LEU A 258 -9.86 22.54 -17.85
N LYS A 259 -8.84 21.91 -17.28
CA LYS A 259 -8.50 20.51 -17.56
C LYS A 259 -9.68 19.58 -17.33
N ARG A 260 -10.39 19.74 -16.23
CA ARG A 260 -11.50 18.85 -15.86
C ARG A 260 -12.74 19.06 -16.69
N ASN A 261 -13.04 20.30 -17.07
CA ASN A 261 -14.27 20.63 -17.77
C ASN A 261 -14.15 20.54 -19.29
N TYR A 262 -12.96 20.82 -19.84
CA TYR A 262 -12.72 20.98 -21.27
C TYR A 262 -11.56 20.10 -21.79
N GLY A 263 -10.96 19.28 -20.93
CA GLY A 263 -9.86 18.39 -21.34
C GLY A 263 -10.36 17.16 -22.07
N TYR A 264 -9.87 16.93 -23.28
CA TYR A 264 -10.14 15.73 -24.07
C TYR A 264 -8.84 14.97 -24.34
N SER A 265 -8.92 13.64 -24.40
CA SER A 265 -7.76 12.78 -24.70
C SER A 265 -7.31 12.87 -26.16
N THR A 266 -8.21 13.30 -27.07
CA THR A 266 -7.93 13.51 -28.50
C THR A 266 -8.70 14.72 -29.02
N THR A 267 -8.13 15.41 -30.00
CA THR A 267 -8.77 16.57 -30.65
C THR A 267 -10.09 16.21 -31.37
N SER A 268 -10.27 14.94 -31.75
CA SER A 268 -11.52 14.51 -32.40
C SER A 268 -12.70 14.39 -31.43
N MET A 269 -12.47 14.47 -30.12
CA MET A 269 -13.51 14.46 -29.10
C MET A 269 -13.96 15.89 -28.70
N ALA A 270 -13.14 16.89 -29.03
CA ALA A 270 -13.51 18.29 -28.79
C ALA A 270 -14.57 18.75 -29.77
N SER A 271 -15.66 19.41 -29.29
CA SER A 271 -16.62 20.05 -30.17
C SER A 271 -16.10 21.41 -30.63
N SER A 272 -16.63 21.91 -31.74
CA SER A 272 -16.25 23.23 -32.25
C SER A 272 -16.74 24.39 -31.37
N ASP A 273 -17.56 24.08 -30.37
CA ASP A 273 -18.17 25.03 -29.44
C ASP A 273 -17.54 25.02 -28.04
N ASP A 274 -16.52 24.14 -27.80
CA ASP A 274 -15.71 24.08 -26.58
C ASP A 274 -14.41 24.89 -26.79
#